data_b903b78e50a3fc45de35027f580cca0e
#
_entry.id   b903b78e50a3fc45de35027f580cca0e
#
_cell.length_a   1.000
_cell.length_b   1.000
_cell.length_c   1.000
_cell.angle_alpha   90.00
_cell.angle_beta   90.00
_cell.angle_gamma   90.00
#
_symmetry.space_group_name_H-M   'P 1'
#
loop_
_entity.id
_entity.type
_entity.pdbx_description
1 polymer ?
#
loop_
_entity_poly.entity_id
_entity_poly.type
_entity_poly.pdbx_seq_one_letter_code
_entity_poly.pdbx_strand_id
1 'polypeptide(L)'
;MSKASMRLRGLIRKEFLQIIRDPSSIAIAFLMPVVLLLLFGYGVSLDADHVPLGLVIEQPSADTAGFTAAFNNSKYFTTTSFPTKPAAVEAMMAGRINAVIILRQDFAQRLREPNGAPIQLIVNGVDANTARIVIGYVTGAWGKWLEHNALEQGQTLNMPVVMTQRIWFNEELKSRNFLVPGLIAVIMTLIGALLTAMVMAREWERGTMEALMVTPLSMREVILGKLIPYFTLGMGGLMLSVAMAIWLFHVPLRGSVWVLFGTSALFLLTALGMGLLISTVARSQFIAGQLAIITTFLPAFLLSGFIFDINSMPPIVQVLTHVVAARYYVAILQTVFLVGNEWSVIVPNALALLLLAIIFLGLTRIKAHKRLD
;
A
#
# COMPACT_ATOMS: atom_id res chain seq x y z
N MET A 1 1.10 12.14 45.17
CA MET A 1 1.28 12.50 43.73
C MET A 1 2.12 13.80 43.69
N SER A 2 3.14 13.84 42.82
CA SER A 2 3.92 15.07 42.65
C SER A 2 3.07 16.17 41.99
N LYS A 3 3.37 17.46 42.30
CA LYS A 3 2.68 18.61 41.68
C LYS A 3 2.73 18.55 40.13
N ALA A 4 3.80 18.01 39.54
CA ALA A 4 3.95 17.80 38.12
C ALA A 4 2.96 16.76 37.57
N SER A 5 2.75 15.63 38.23
CA SER A 5 1.79 14.59 37.83
C SER A 5 0.34 15.10 37.85
N MET A 6 -0.01 15.96 38.83
CA MET A 6 -1.36 16.53 38.90
C MET A 6 -1.62 17.52 37.76
N ARG A 7 -0.64 18.35 37.39
CA ARG A 7 -0.72 19.29 36.27
C ARG A 7 -0.83 18.56 34.92
N LEU A 8 0.01 17.52 34.69
CA LEU A 8 -0.02 16.73 33.48
C LEU A 8 -1.37 16.01 33.31
N ARG A 9 -1.92 15.42 34.38
CA ARG A 9 -3.25 14.78 34.35
C ARG A 9 -4.36 15.77 34.02
N GLY A 10 -4.31 16.99 34.58
CA GLY A 10 -5.26 18.05 34.23
C GLY A 10 -5.22 18.43 32.76
N LEU A 11 -4.00 18.58 32.22
CA LEU A 11 -3.81 18.88 30.79
C LEU A 11 -4.30 17.75 29.88
N ILE A 12 -3.95 16.49 30.15
CA ILE A 12 -4.42 15.32 29.43
C ILE A 12 -5.96 15.27 29.41
N ARG A 13 -6.60 15.47 30.58
CA ARG A 13 -8.07 15.49 30.69
C ARG A 13 -8.69 16.62 29.84
N LYS A 14 -8.10 17.81 29.88
CA LYS A 14 -8.54 18.95 29.04
C LYS A 14 -8.47 18.60 27.56
N GLU A 15 -7.37 18.05 27.11
CA GLU A 15 -7.17 17.69 25.71
C GLU A 15 -8.13 16.55 25.27
N PHE A 16 -8.34 15.51 26.08
CA PHE A 16 -9.34 14.47 25.79
C PHE A 16 -10.75 15.04 25.63
N LEU A 17 -11.17 15.93 26.54
CA LEU A 17 -12.48 16.57 26.43
C LEU A 17 -12.59 17.46 25.20
N GLN A 18 -11.49 18.08 24.80
CA GLN A 18 -11.42 18.89 23.58
C GLN A 18 -11.56 18.03 22.33
N ILE A 19 -10.87 16.87 22.28
CA ILE A 19 -10.95 15.92 21.16
C ILE A 19 -12.37 15.38 21.00
N ILE A 20 -13.03 14.96 22.09
CA ILE A 20 -14.40 14.42 22.03
C ILE A 20 -15.39 15.46 21.50
N ARG A 21 -15.13 16.74 21.74
CA ARG A 21 -15.96 17.85 21.25
C ARG A 21 -15.52 18.43 19.91
N ASP A 22 -14.47 17.86 19.30
CA ASP A 22 -13.95 18.28 18.01
C ASP A 22 -14.29 17.22 16.92
N PRO A 23 -15.38 17.45 16.13
CA PRO A 23 -15.77 16.51 15.08
C PRO A 23 -14.68 16.29 14.04
N SER A 24 -13.84 17.30 13.80
CA SER A 24 -12.76 17.21 12.80
C SER A 24 -11.68 16.23 13.21
N SER A 25 -11.24 16.23 14.46
CA SER A 25 -10.27 15.25 14.97
C SER A 25 -10.80 13.81 14.93
N ILE A 26 -12.11 13.63 15.26
CA ILE A 26 -12.76 12.31 15.18
C ILE A 26 -12.90 11.86 13.72
N ALA A 27 -13.29 12.76 12.82
CA ALA A 27 -13.41 12.45 11.41
C ALA A 27 -12.06 12.06 10.79
N ILE A 28 -10.99 12.79 11.11
CA ILE A 28 -9.64 12.44 10.64
C ILE A 28 -9.20 11.08 11.20
N ALA A 29 -9.45 10.78 12.46
CA ALA A 29 -8.97 9.55 13.07
C ALA A 29 -9.75 8.29 12.66
N PHE A 30 -11.04 8.38 12.41
CA PHE A 30 -11.91 7.22 12.16
C PHE A 30 -12.58 7.23 10.79
N LEU A 31 -13.14 8.36 10.33
CA LEU A 31 -13.84 8.40 9.05
C LEU A 31 -12.85 8.36 7.88
N MET A 32 -11.74 9.11 7.98
CA MET A 32 -10.75 9.17 6.92
C MET A 32 -10.11 7.81 6.60
N PRO A 33 -9.65 6.98 7.58
CA PRO A 33 -9.17 5.63 7.29
C PRO A 33 -10.21 4.78 6.59
N VAL A 34 -11.46 4.82 7.05
CA VAL A 34 -12.55 4.04 6.45
C VAL A 34 -12.75 4.43 4.99
N VAL A 35 -12.90 5.74 4.71
CA VAL A 35 -13.11 6.23 3.34
C VAL A 35 -11.92 5.90 2.44
N LEU A 36 -10.69 6.15 2.89
CA LEU A 36 -9.50 5.90 2.08
C LEU A 36 -9.25 4.40 1.87
N LEU A 37 -9.43 3.55 2.89
CA LEU A 37 -9.30 2.11 2.73
C LEU A 37 -10.37 1.54 1.80
N LEU A 38 -11.62 2.01 1.87
CA LEU A 38 -12.67 1.58 0.94
C LEU A 38 -12.37 2.05 -0.48
N LEU A 39 -12.00 3.31 -0.65
CA LEU A 39 -11.73 3.89 -1.96
C LEU A 39 -10.53 3.20 -2.65
N PHE A 40 -9.42 3.05 -1.94
CA PHE A 40 -8.22 2.44 -2.53
C PHE A 40 -8.25 0.91 -2.47
N GLY A 41 -8.84 0.31 -1.45
CA GLY A 41 -8.90 -1.15 -1.28
C GLY A 41 -9.87 -1.84 -2.25
N TYR A 42 -10.92 -1.14 -2.69
CA TYR A 42 -11.84 -1.62 -3.73
C TYR A 42 -11.64 -0.91 -5.06
N GLY A 43 -11.28 0.38 -5.05
CA GLY A 43 -11.14 1.18 -6.27
C GLY A 43 -9.85 0.94 -7.04
N VAL A 44 -8.80 0.48 -6.35
CA VAL A 44 -7.50 0.18 -6.97
C VAL A 44 -7.25 -1.32 -6.89
N SER A 45 -7.64 -2.05 -7.93
CA SER A 45 -7.24 -3.45 -8.12
C SER A 45 -6.08 -3.49 -9.10
N LEU A 46 -4.97 -4.10 -8.68
CA LEU A 46 -3.87 -4.46 -9.58
C LEU A 46 -4.04 -5.92 -10.08
N ASP A 47 -5.11 -6.59 -9.68
CA ASP A 47 -5.42 -7.94 -10.13
C ASP A 47 -6.07 -7.84 -11.50
N ALA A 48 -5.50 -8.50 -12.47
CA ALA A 48 -6.05 -8.63 -13.81
C ALA A 48 -6.93 -9.89 -13.87
N ASP A 49 -8.04 -9.89 -13.09
CA ASP A 49 -9.04 -10.95 -13.19
C ASP A 49 -9.96 -10.69 -14.39
N HIS A 50 -10.34 -11.78 -15.12
CA HIS A 50 -11.25 -11.70 -16.27
C HIS A 50 -10.76 -10.75 -17.37
N VAL A 51 -9.45 -10.80 -17.70
CA VAL A 51 -8.88 -9.95 -18.76
C VAL A 51 -9.56 -10.24 -20.09
N PRO A 52 -10.14 -9.22 -20.75
CA PRO A 52 -10.73 -9.37 -22.07
C PRO A 52 -9.65 -9.73 -23.10
N LEU A 53 -9.72 -10.96 -23.64
CA LEU A 53 -8.75 -11.54 -24.56
C LEU A 53 -9.42 -11.84 -25.92
N GLY A 54 -8.89 -11.29 -26.99
CA GLY A 54 -9.30 -11.61 -28.36
C GLY A 54 -8.60 -12.88 -28.85
N LEU A 55 -9.37 -13.76 -29.49
CA LEU A 55 -8.84 -14.95 -30.16
C LEU A 55 -9.12 -14.84 -31.67
N VAL A 56 -8.06 -14.96 -32.46
CA VAL A 56 -8.15 -15.03 -33.93
C VAL A 56 -7.63 -16.39 -34.36
N ILE A 57 -8.50 -17.22 -34.93
CA ILE A 57 -8.17 -18.56 -35.41
C ILE A 57 -8.34 -18.56 -36.93
N GLU A 58 -7.22 -18.56 -37.66
CA GLU A 58 -7.25 -18.51 -39.12
C GLU A 58 -7.74 -19.84 -39.73
N GLN A 59 -7.40 -20.97 -39.08
CA GLN A 59 -7.87 -22.30 -39.51
C GLN A 59 -8.33 -23.12 -38.30
N PRO A 60 -9.64 -23.40 -38.16
CA PRO A 60 -10.16 -24.26 -37.09
C PRO A 60 -9.66 -25.71 -37.23
N SER A 61 -9.22 -26.29 -36.10
CA SER A 61 -8.79 -27.70 -35.99
C SER A 61 -9.08 -28.21 -34.57
N ALA A 62 -8.94 -29.52 -34.36
CA ALA A 62 -9.04 -30.08 -33.00
C ALA A 62 -8.02 -29.48 -32.04
N ASP A 63 -6.78 -29.23 -32.49
CA ASP A 63 -5.71 -28.64 -31.70
C ASP A 63 -6.02 -27.19 -31.34
N THR A 64 -6.56 -26.41 -32.28
CA THR A 64 -6.98 -25.01 -32.00
C THR A 64 -8.19 -24.94 -31.09
N ALA A 65 -9.11 -25.92 -31.15
CA ALA A 65 -10.25 -26.01 -30.23
C ALA A 65 -9.79 -26.35 -28.82
N GLY A 66 -8.87 -27.31 -28.64
CA GLY A 66 -8.25 -27.62 -27.34
C GLY A 66 -7.51 -26.44 -26.73
N PHE A 67 -6.74 -25.71 -27.54
CA PHE A 67 -6.09 -24.47 -27.13
C PHE A 67 -7.09 -23.42 -26.63
N THR A 68 -8.13 -23.17 -27.42
CA THR A 68 -9.18 -22.19 -27.08
C THR A 68 -9.89 -22.57 -25.80
N ALA A 69 -10.19 -23.87 -25.60
CA ALA A 69 -10.82 -24.35 -24.37
C ALA A 69 -9.96 -24.09 -23.11
N ALA A 70 -8.63 -24.20 -23.21
CA ALA A 70 -7.74 -23.92 -22.10
C ALA A 70 -7.81 -22.45 -21.64
N PHE A 71 -8.01 -21.52 -22.54
CA PHE A 71 -8.20 -20.10 -22.22
C PHE A 71 -9.63 -19.78 -21.78
N ASN A 72 -10.65 -20.38 -22.39
CA ASN A 72 -12.05 -20.19 -22.00
C ASN A 72 -12.34 -20.69 -20.56
N ASN A 73 -11.69 -21.77 -20.17
CA ASN A 73 -11.85 -22.35 -18.83
C ASN A 73 -10.93 -21.69 -17.76
N SER A 74 -10.13 -20.73 -18.16
CA SER A 74 -9.25 -20.00 -17.25
C SER A 74 -10.00 -18.87 -16.54
N LYS A 75 -9.92 -18.79 -15.23
CA LYS A 75 -10.48 -17.68 -14.43
C LYS A 75 -9.86 -16.30 -14.75
N TYR A 76 -8.73 -16.29 -15.43
CA TYR A 76 -7.97 -15.06 -15.71
C TYR A 76 -8.43 -14.35 -16.97
N PHE A 77 -9.15 -15.04 -17.87
CA PHE A 77 -9.52 -14.48 -19.18
C PHE A 77 -11.03 -14.54 -19.44
N THR A 78 -11.52 -13.48 -20.08
CA THR A 78 -12.81 -13.49 -20.78
C THR A 78 -12.52 -13.44 -22.27
N THR A 79 -12.68 -14.56 -22.96
CA THR A 79 -12.30 -14.68 -24.37
C THR A 79 -13.40 -14.23 -25.31
N THR A 80 -13.03 -13.55 -26.39
CA THR A 80 -13.92 -13.15 -27.49
C THR A 80 -13.27 -13.55 -28.80
N SER A 81 -13.98 -14.32 -29.65
CA SER A 81 -13.47 -14.73 -30.96
C SER A 81 -13.68 -13.64 -31.98
N PHE A 82 -12.67 -13.40 -32.80
CA PHE A 82 -12.70 -12.46 -33.92
C PHE A 82 -12.39 -13.17 -35.22
N PRO A 83 -13.07 -12.83 -36.34
CA PRO A 83 -12.86 -13.49 -37.64
C PRO A 83 -11.52 -13.15 -38.29
N THR A 84 -10.97 -11.96 -37.97
CA THR A 84 -9.71 -11.48 -38.58
C THR A 84 -8.87 -10.69 -37.60
N LYS A 85 -7.54 -10.65 -37.82
CA LYS A 85 -6.60 -9.83 -37.05
C LYS A 85 -6.96 -8.34 -37.05
N PRO A 86 -7.33 -7.68 -38.19
CA PRO A 86 -7.72 -6.27 -38.17
C PRO A 86 -8.90 -5.98 -37.25
N ALA A 87 -9.95 -6.83 -37.27
CA ALA A 87 -11.12 -6.67 -36.41
C ALA A 87 -10.77 -6.79 -34.92
N ALA A 88 -9.86 -7.71 -34.55
CA ALA A 88 -9.38 -7.84 -33.17
C ALA A 88 -8.52 -6.64 -32.74
N VAL A 89 -7.65 -6.14 -33.63
CA VAL A 89 -6.82 -4.95 -33.35
C VAL A 89 -7.71 -3.71 -33.19
N GLU A 90 -8.73 -3.53 -34.01
CA GLU A 90 -9.71 -2.45 -33.87
C GLU A 90 -10.44 -2.53 -32.52
N ALA A 91 -10.86 -3.73 -32.11
CA ALA A 91 -11.45 -3.94 -30.79
C ALA A 91 -10.49 -3.58 -29.64
N MET A 92 -9.19 -3.88 -29.80
CA MET A 92 -8.16 -3.53 -28.82
C MET A 92 -7.92 -2.01 -28.79
N MET A 93 -7.88 -1.33 -29.95
CA MET A 93 -7.76 0.13 -30.00
C MET A 93 -8.98 0.84 -29.40
N ALA A 94 -10.16 0.23 -29.53
CA ALA A 94 -11.40 0.71 -28.89
C ALA A 94 -11.48 0.37 -27.38
N GLY A 95 -10.46 -0.27 -26.79
CA GLY A 95 -10.42 -0.62 -25.37
C GLY A 95 -11.36 -1.77 -24.97
N ARG A 96 -11.92 -2.52 -25.92
CA ARG A 96 -12.83 -3.63 -25.64
C ARG A 96 -12.10 -4.91 -25.24
N ILE A 97 -10.85 -5.06 -25.65
CA ILE A 97 -9.97 -6.18 -25.29
C ILE A 97 -8.54 -5.66 -24.98
N ASN A 98 -7.84 -6.37 -24.10
CA ASN A 98 -6.50 -5.99 -23.64
C ASN A 98 -5.38 -6.69 -24.38
N ALA A 99 -5.67 -7.84 -24.99
CA ALA A 99 -4.71 -8.60 -25.78
C ALA A 99 -5.41 -9.42 -26.86
N VAL A 100 -4.63 -9.84 -27.85
CA VAL A 100 -5.08 -10.70 -28.97
C VAL A 100 -4.10 -11.84 -29.14
N ILE A 101 -4.60 -13.07 -29.15
CA ILE A 101 -3.86 -14.26 -29.57
C ILE A 101 -4.27 -14.62 -30.98
N ILE A 102 -3.29 -14.81 -31.84
CA ILE A 102 -3.50 -15.18 -33.24
C ILE A 102 -2.88 -16.55 -33.48
N LEU A 103 -3.72 -17.51 -33.84
CA LEU A 103 -3.33 -18.83 -34.31
C LEU A 103 -3.38 -18.85 -35.85
N ARG A 104 -2.21 -18.99 -36.48
CA ARG A 104 -2.06 -18.95 -37.92
C ARG A 104 -2.57 -20.25 -38.56
N GLN A 105 -2.78 -20.25 -39.89
CA GLN A 105 -3.28 -21.39 -40.66
C GLN A 105 -2.43 -22.66 -40.48
N ASP A 106 -1.11 -22.48 -40.34
CA ASP A 106 -0.14 -23.56 -40.20
C ASP A 106 0.06 -24.06 -38.75
N PHE A 107 -0.73 -23.56 -37.79
CA PHE A 107 -0.57 -23.86 -36.36
C PHE A 107 -0.61 -25.37 -36.05
N ALA A 108 -1.65 -26.10 -36.52
CA ALA A 108 -1.81 -27.53 -36.23
C ALA A 108 -0.71 -28.40 -36.87
N GLN A 109 -0.21 -27.98 -38.04
CA GLN A 109 0.89 -28.68 -38.72
C GLN A 109 2.20 -28.45 -37.96
N ARG A 110 2.53 -27.22 -37.63
CA ARG A 110 3.79 -26.86 -36.96
C ARG A 110 3.84 -27.32 -35.51
N LEU A 111 2.71 -27.53 -34.86
CA LEU A 111 2.65 -28.05 -33.50
C LEU A 111 3.37 -29.43 -33.39
N ARG A 112 3.42 -30.18 -34.50
CA ARG A 112 4.08 -31.51 -34.59
C ARG A 112 5.54 -31.43 -35.01
N GLU A 113 6.03 -30.25 -35.39
CA GLU A 113 7.41 -30.00 -35.78
C GLU A 113 8.31 -29.82 -34.55
N PRO A 114 9.60 -30.18 -34.62
CA PRO A 114 10.56 -30.00 -33.49
C PRO A 114 10.68 -28.55 -33.02
N ASN A 115 10.47 -27.56 -33.89
CA ASN A 115 10.55 -26.14 -33.60
C ASN A 115 9.25 -25.55 -33.03
N GLY A 116 8.17 -26.36 -32.96
CA GLY A 116 6.88 -25.94 -32.44
C GLY A 116 6.13 -24.93 -33.30
N ALA A 117 4.89 -24.62 -32.93
CA ALA A 117 4.04 -23.65 -33.61
C ALA A 117 4.19 -22.25 -33.01
N PRO A 118 4.56 -21.22 -33.79
CA PRO A 118 4.61 -19.86 -33.25
C PRO A 118 3.20 -19.33 -33.02
N ILE A 119 2.98 -18.80 -31.81
CA ILE A 119 1.76 -18.05 -31.43
C ILE A 119 2.11 -16.56 -31.44
N GLN A 120 1.29 -15.76 -32.09
CA GLN A 120 1.42 -14.33 -32.03
C GLN A 120 0.53 -13.79 -30.90
N LEU A 121 1.14 -13.20 -29.91
CA LEU A 121 0.45 -12.44 -28.85
C LEU A 121 0.68 -10.95 -29.08
N ILE A 122 -0.40 -10.18 -29.19
CA ILE A 122 -0.38 -8.72 -29.25
C ILE A 122 -1.06 -8.21 -27.99
N VAL A 123 -0.40 -7.34 -27.25
CA VAL A 123 -0.88 -6.82 -25.96
C VAL A 123 -0.98 -5.30 -26.03
N ASN A 124 -2.02 -4.75 -25.43
CA ASN A 124 -2.16 -3.32 -25.26
C ASN A 124 -1.13 -2.81 -24.22
N GLY A 125 -0.15 -2.06 -24.69
CA GLY A 125 0.96 -1.55 -23.86
C GLY A 125 0.68 -0.22 -23.17
N VAL A 126 -0.53 0.34 -23.26
CA VAL A 126 -0.89 1.61 -22.59
C VAL A 126 -0.75 1.47 -21.07
N ASP A 127 -1.17 0.35 -20.50
CA ASP A 127 -0.86 -0.04 -19.13
C ASP A 127 0.21 -1.15 -19.13
N ALA A 128 1.44 -0.75 -18.83
CA ALA A 128 2.59 -1.66 -18.81
C ALA A 128 2.49 -2.74 -17.71
N ASN A 129 1.76 -2.49 -16.62
CA ASN A 129 1.58 -3.47 -15.56
C ASN A 129 0.61 -4.56 -16.00
N THR A 130 -0.57 -4.19 -16.48
CA THR A 130 -1.55 -5.12 -17.06
C THR A 130 -0.95 -5.90 -18.22
N ALA A 131 -0.17 -5.26 -19.11
CA ALA A 131 0.50 -5.93 -20.20
C ALA A 131 1.43 -7.07 -19.74
N ARG A 132 2.27 -6.81 -18.71
CA ARG A 132 3.16 -7.83 -18.13
C ARG A 132 2.41 -8.98 -17.48
N ILE A 133 1.33 -8.71 -16.78
CA ILE A 133 0.48 -9.72 -16.15
C ILE A 133 -0.17 -10.60 -17.22
N VAL A 134 -0.72 -10.01 -18.28
CA VAL A 134 -1.33 -10.71 -19.39
C VAL A 134 -0.34 -11.64 -20.10
N ILE A 135 0.88 -11.15 -20.37
CA ILE A 135 1.95 -11.97 -20.96
C ILE A 135 2.25 -13.16 -20.05
N GLY A 136 2.38 -12.94 -18.73
CA GLY A 136 2.61 -14.01 -17.77
C GLY A 136 1.50 -15.05 -17.74
N TYR A 137 0.25 -14.62 -17.72
CA TYR A 137 -0.92 -15.51 -17.70
C TYR A 137 -1.06 -16.30 -19.01
N VAL A 138 -0.84 -15.65 -20.16
CA VAL A 138 -0.87 -16.34 -21.48
C VAL A 138 0.24 -17.38 -21.55
N THR A 139 1.45 -17.05 -21.11
CA THR A 139 2.57 -18.00 -21.10
C THR A 139 2.30 -19.18 -20.17
N GLY A 140 1.70 -18.94 -19.00
CA GLY A 140 1.32 -20.00 -18.06
C GLY A 140 0.21 -20.91 -18.60
N ALA A 141 -0.84 -20.35 -19.20
CA ALA A 141 -1.93 -21.11 -19.81
C ALA A 141 -1.45 -21.93 -21.02
N TRP A 142 -0.59 -21.33 -21.84
CA TRP A 142 0.08 -22.01 -22.95
C TRP A 142 0.94 -23.20 -22.48
N GLY A 143 1.76 -23.01 -21.45
CA GLY A 143 2.60 -24.08 -20.91
C GLY A 143 1.79 -25.26 -20.40
N LYS A 144 0.71 -25.00 -19.65
CA LYS A 144 -0.21 -26.05 -19.16
C LYS A 144 -0.92 -26.79 -20.30
N TRP A 145 -1.36 -26.06 -21.34
CA TRP A 145 -1.96 -26.67 -22.48
C TRP A 145 -0.99 -27.57 -23.25
N LEU A 146 0.27 -27.15 -23.44
CA LEU A 146 1.31 -27.98 -24.06
C LEU A 146 1.57 -29.26 -23.28
N GLU A 147 1.67 -29.18 -21.96
CA GLU A 147 1.86 -30.34 -21.09
C GLU A 147 0.70 -31.34 -21.22
N HIS A 148 -0.55 -30.82 -21.18
CA HIS A 148 -1.74 -31.65 -21.32
C HIS A 148 -1.83 -32.32 -22.70
N ASN A 149 -1.57 -31.56 -23.76
CA ASN A 149 -1.59 -32.06 -25.14
C ASN A 149 -0.52 -33.15 -25.40
N ALA A 150 0.67 -33.01 -24.81
CA ALA A 150 1.71 -34.02 -24.88
C ALA A 150 1.33 -35.31 -24.15
N LEU A 151 0.73 -35.20 -22.95
CA LEU A 151 0.23 -36.35 -22.20
C LEU A 151 -0.87 -37.11 -22.96
N GLU A 152 -1.80 -36.40 -23.62
CA GLU A 152 -2.85 -37.04 -24.47
C GLU A 152 -2.27 -37.78 -25.66
N GLN A 153 -1.15 -37.31 -26.20
CA GLN A 153 -0.45 -37.97 -27.33
C GLN A 153 0.50 -39.09 -26.90
N GLY A 154 0.55 -39.40 -25.57
CA GLY A 154 1.47 -40.41 -25.01
C GLY A 154 2.94 -40.00 -25.13
N GLN A 155 3.24 -38.74 -25.35
CA GLN A 155 4.57 -38.20 -25.46
C GLN A 155 4.93 -37.58 -24.10
N THR A 156 6.09 -37.97 -23.54
CA THR A 156 6.68 -37.20 -22.42
C THR A 156 7.41 -36.01 -23.02
N LEU A 157 6.95 -34.80 -22.71
CA LEU A 157 7.73 -33.60 -22.98
C LEU A 157 9.05 -33.70 -22.19
N ASN A 158 10.12 -34.12 -22.85
CA ASN A 158 11.47 -34.02 -22.29
C ASN A 158 11.86 -32.54 -22.27
N MET A 159 11.29 -31.77 -21.34
CA MET A 159 11.81 -30.44 -21.03
C MET A 159 13.10 -30.63 -20.24
N PRO A 160 14.24 -30.16 -20.75
CA PRO A 160 15.53 -30.32 -20.05
C PRO A 160 15.56 -29.59 -18.69
N VAL A 161 14.61 -28.72 -18.45
CA VAL A 161 14.41 -28.01 -17.16
C VAL A 161 12.91 -27.85 -16.91
N VAL A 162 12.38 -28.48 -15.87
CA VAL A 162 11.02 -28.24 -15.36
C VAL A 162 11.11 -27.14 -14.32
N MET A 163 10.60 -25.95 -14.66
CA MET A 163 10.50 -24.83 -13.73
C MET A 163 9.27 -25.04 -12.84
N THR A 164 9.48 -25.55 -11.63
CA THR A 164 8.42 -25.62 -10.61
C THR A 164 8.34 -24.27 -9.90
N GLN A 165 7.36 -23.45 -10.27
CA GLN A 165 7.11 -22.19 -9.59
C GLN A 165 6.44 -22.45 -8.24
N ARG A 166 7.07 -22.02 -7.16
CA ARG A 166 6.50 -22.02 -5.82
C ARG A 166 6.41 -20.59 -5.31
N ILE A 167 5.19 -20.11 -5.14
CA ILE A 167 4.93 -18.78 -4.61
C ILE A 167 4.77 -18.89 -3.10
N TRP A 168 5.55 -18.08 -2.38
CA TRP A 168 5.53 -18.03 -0.92
C TRP A 168 4.75 -16.80 -0.45
N PHE A 169 4.05 -16.93 0.68
CA PHE A 169 3.38 -15.84 1.41
C PHE A 169 2.10 -15.26 0.80
N ASN A 170 1.96 -15.15 -0.50
CA ASN A 170 0.75 -14.74 -1.21
C ASN A 170 0.50 -15.69 -2.39
N GLU A 171 0.13 -16.93 -2.09
CA GLU A 171 -0.03 -18.02 -3.08
C GLU A 171 -1.05 -17.69 -4.17
N GLU A 172 -2.08 -16.94 -3.81
CA GLU A 172 -3.13 -16.51 -4.74
C GLU A 172 -2.77 -15.23 -5.51
N LEU A 173 -1.57 -14.64 -5.28
CA LEU A 173 -1.10 -13.39 -5.88
C LEU A 173 -2.11 -12.24 -5.79
N LYS A 174 -2.97 -12.24 -4.78
CA LYS A 174 -3.95 -11.18 -4.60
C LYS A 174 -3.25 -9.86 -4.28
N SER A 175 -3.42 -8.87 -5.14
CA SER A 175 -2.87 -7.51 -4.96
C SER A 175 -3.34 -6.88 -3.67
N ARG A 176 -4.56 -7.18 -3.24
CA ARG A 176 -5.15 -6.69 -1.99
C ARG A 176 -4.31 -7.04 -0.76
N ASN A 177 -3.71 -8.23 -0.73
CA ASN A 177 -2.86 -8.66 0.38
C ASN A 177 -1.62 -7.79 0.54
N PHE A 178 -1.10 -7.25 -0.54
CA PHE A 178 0.03 -6.33 -0.57
C PHE A 178 -0.42 -4.87 -0.37
N LEU A 179 -1.49 -4.45 -1.07
CA LEU A 179 -1.95 -3.07 -1.08
C LEU A 179 -2.50 -2.61 0.28
N VAL A 180 -3.36 -3.41 0.93
CA VAL A 180 -4.05 -2.97 2.16
C VAL A 180 -3.09 -2.67 3.31
N PRO A 181 -2.09 -3.51 3.65
CA PRO A 181 -1.10 -3.17 4.67
C PRO A 181 -0.30 -1.91 4.33
N GLY A 182 0.11 -1.74 3.07
CA GLY A 182 0.81 -0.54 2.63
C GLY A 182 -0.06 0.72 2.72
N LEU A 183 -1.34 0.62 2.34
CA LEU A 183 -2.32 1.70 2.50
C LEU A 183 -2.50 2.12 3.95
N ILE A 184 -2.57 1.17 4.88
CA ILE A 184 -2.65 1.47 6.32
C ILE A 184 -1.46 2.34 6.73
N ALA A 185 -0.23 2.01 6.31
CA ALA A 185 0.94 2.80 6.64
C ALA A 185 0.84 4.24 6.11
N VAL A 186 0.44 4.41 4.86
CA VAL A 186 0.31 5.73 4.22
C VAL A 186 -0.81 6.56 4.86
N ILE A 187 -1.98 5.93 5.09
CA ILE A 187 -3.13 6.58 5.73
C ILE A 187 -2.78 7.00 7.16
N MET A 188 -2.13 6.12 7.93
CA MET A 188 -1.73 6.42 9.30
C MET A 188 -0.64 7.49 9.37
N THR A 189 0.22 7.63 8.35
CA THR A 189 1.14 8.76 8.23
C THR A 189 0.39 10.08 8.14
N LEU A 190 -0.61 10.14 7.25
CA LEU A 190 -1.44 11.32 7.05
C LEU A 190 -2.20 11.68 8.35
N ILE A 191 -2.86 10.69 8.96
CA ILE A 191 -3.64 10.88 10.18
C ILE A 191 -2.74 11.36 11.33
N GLY A 192 -1.63 10.67 11.59
CA GLY A 192 -0.70 11.03 12.67
C GLY A 192 -0.18 12.45 12.50
N ALA A 193 0.25 12.81 11.28
CA ALA A 193 0.73 14.14 10.98
C ALA A 193 -0.37 15.21 11.10
N LEU A 194 -1.55 15.01 10.51
CA LEU A 194 -2.65 15.98 10.57
C LEU A 194 -3.19 16.19 11.97
N LEU A 195 -3.37 15.11 12.75
CA LEU A 195 -3.88 15.20 14.11
C LEU A 195 -3.04 16.12 14.97
N THR A 196 -1.72 16.11 14.81
CA THR A 196 -0.83 16.92 15.63
C THR A 196 -0.36 18.21 14.96
N ALA A 197 -0.36 18.28 13.62
CA ALA A 197 0.00 19.49 12.90
C ALA A 197 -0.91 20.68 13.26
N MET A 198 -2.21 20.44 13.45
CA MET A 198 -3.16 21.49 13.81
C MET A 198 -3.18 21.85 15.29
N VAL A 199 -2.57 21.02 16.16
CA VAL A 199 -2.74 21.14 17.62
C VAL A 199 -2.08 22.37 18.22
N MET A 200 -0.78 22.58 17.94
CA MET A 200 -0.05 23.76 18.45
C MET A 200 -0.44 25.01 17.68
N ALA A 201 -0.66 24.90 16.37
CA ALA A 201 -1.13 25.98 15.51
C ALA A 201 -2.49 26.53 15.97
N ARG A 202 -3.40 25.64 16.45
CA ARG A 202 -4.69 26.04 17.03
C ARG A 202 -4.53 26.88 18.30
N GLU A 203 -3.57 26.58 19.15
CA GLU A 203 -3.30 27.36 20.37
C GLU A 203 -2.75 28.76 20.00
N TRP A 204 -1.93 28.86 18.94
CA TRP A 204 -1.45 30.14 18.45
C TRP A 204 -2.59 30.99 17.84
N GLU A 205 -3.40 30.42 16.98
CA GLU A 205 -4.52 31.14 16.35
C GLU A 205 -5.57 31.63 17.36
N ARG A 206 -5.78 30.88 18.44
CA ARG A 206 -6.75 31.25 19.49
C ARG A 206 -6.17 32.14 20.58
N GLY A 207 -4.90 32.51 20.50
CA GLY A 207 -4.23 33.28 21.56
C GLY A 207 -4.06 32.55 22.90
N THR A 208 -4.41 31.24 22.93
CA THR A 208 -4.32 30.43 24.17
C THR A 208 -2.90 29.97 24.46
N MET A 209 -1.99 30.11 23.51
CA MET A 209 -0.57 29.78 23.72
C MET A 209 0.07 30.73 24.73
N GLU A 210 -0.27 32.00 24.73
CA GLU A 210 0.19 32.99 25.74
C GLU A 210 -0.25 32.60 27.16
N ALA A 211 -1.53 32.20 27.29
CA ALA A 211 -2.05 31.72 28.57
C ALA A 211 -1.32 30.45 29.05
N LEU A 212 -0.95 29.53 28.15
CA LEU A 212 -0.14 28.37 28.50
C LEU A 212 1.28 28.72 28.93
N MET A 213 1.87 29.80 28.38
CA MET A 213 3.20 30.28 28.72
C MET A 213 3.28 30.86 30.14
N VAL A 214 2.22 31.50 30.61
CA VAL A 214 2.12 32.06 31.95
C VAL A 214 1.92 30.98 33.01
N THR A 215 1.45 29.79 32.62
CA THR A 215 1.29 28.68 33.55
C THR A 215 2.64 28.08 34.01
N PRO A 216 2.74 27.47 35.19
CA PRO A 216 3.95 26.80 35.65
C PRO A 216 4.20 25.44 35.00
N LEU A 217 3.65 25.22 33.78
CA LEU A 217 3.87 24.01 32.97
C LEU A 217 5.21 24.08 32.24
N SER A 218 5.97 23.01 32.29
CA SER A 218 7.16 22.86 31.45
C SER A 218 6.73 22.52 30.01
N MET A 219 7.54 22.88 29.02
CA MET A 219 7.26 22.52 27.61
C MET A 219 7.16 21.00 27.39
N ARG A 220 7.88 20.19 28.19
CA ARG A 220 7.74 18.72 28.16
C ARG A 220 6.35 18.29 28.62
N GLU A 221 5.79 18.89 29.66
CA GLU A 221 4.43 18.58 30.14
C GLU A 221 3.40 18.97 29.08
N VAL A 222 3.60 20.09 28.35
CA VAL A 222 2.71 20.51 27.26
C VAL A 222 2.75 19.52 26.11
N ILE A 223 3.95 19.14 25.64
CA ILE A 223 4.10 18.18 24.53
C ILE A 223 3.50 16.83 24.91
N LEU A 224 3.82 16.27 26.07
CA LEU A 224 3.29 14.99 26.52
C LEU A 224 1.77 15.05 26.77
N GLY A 225 1.28 16.15 27.33
CA GLY A 225 -0.14 16.35 27.57
C GLY A 225 -0.98 16.36 26.30
N LYS A 226 -0.39 16.83 25.20
CA LYS A 226 -1.03 16.79 23.87
C LYS A 226 -0.78 15.46 23.16
N LEU A 227 0.42 14.92 23.21
CA LEU A 227 0.80 13.69 22.52
C LEU A 227 -0.04 12.48 22.96
N ILE A 228 -0.26 12.31 24.28
CA ILE A 228 -0.96 11.13 24.82
C ILE A 228 -2.40 11.00 24.29
N PRO A 229 -3.27 12.03 24.34
CA PRO A 229 -4.62 11.94 23.81
C PRO A 229 -4.68 11.66 22.31
N TYR A 230 -3.85 12.33 21.52
CA TYR A 230 -3.81 12.12 20.07
C TYR A 230 -3.18 10.78 19.67
N PHE A 231 -2.23 10.28 20.48
CA PHE A 231 -1.73 8.92 20.33
C PHE A 231 -2.83 7.88 20.58
N THR A 232 -3.62 8.03 21.62
CA THR A 232 -4.73 7.12 21.91
C THR A 232 -5.78 7.16 20.79
N LEU A 233 -6.09 8.35 20.27
CA LEU A 233 -7.01 8.53 19.15
C LEU A 233 -6.47 7.87 17.88
N GLY A 234 -5.21 8.08 17.54
CA GLY A 234 -4.55 7.48 16.39
C GLY A 234 -4.45 5.95 16.47
N MET A 235 -4.17 5.40 17.68
CA MET A 235 -4.22 3.95 17.90
C MET A 235 -5.63 3.39 17.73
N GLY A 236 -6.67 4.13 18.11
CA GLY A 236 -8.06 3.75 17.82
C GLY A 236 -8.34 3.66 16.32
N GLY A 237 -7.91 4.66 15.53
CA GLY A 237 -8.01 4.64 14.07
C GLY A 237 -7.21 3.50 13.41
N LEU A 238 -6.03 3.19 13.96
CA LEU A 238 -5.25 2.03 13.55
C LEU A 238 -5.98 0.72 13.82
N MET A 239 -6.55 0.54 15.02
CA MET A 239 -7.33 -0.65 15.36
C MET A 239 -8.47 -0.86 14.37
N LEU A 240 -9.19 0.21 14.02
CA LEU A 240 -10.25 0.18 13.03
C LEU A 240 -9.70 -0.22 11.65
N SER A 241 -8.59 0.35 11.22
CA SER A 241 -7.94 0.04 9.94
C SER A 241 -7.50 -1.42 9.86
N VAL A 242 -6.90 -1.95 10.91
CA VAL A 242 -6.49 -3.37 11.01
C VAL A 242 -7.71 -4.30 11.03
N ALA A 243 -8.76 -3.93 11.76
CA ALA A 243 -10.03 -4.67 11.76
C ALA A 243 -10.64 -4.75 10.36
N MET A 244 -10.66 -3.63 9.63
CA MET A 244 -11.11 -3.60 8.23
C MET A 244 -10.22 -4.47 7.33
N ALA A 245 -8.89 -4.44 7.50
CA ALA A 245 -7.98 -5.27 6.74
C ALA A 245 -8.28 -6.76 6.89
N ILE A 246 -8.52 -7.22 8.13
CA ILE A 246 -8.74 -8.63 8.43
C ILE A 246 -10.17 -9.06 8.06
N TRP A 247 -11.19 -8.32 8.49
CA TRP A 247 -12.59 -8.77 8.37
C TRP A 247 -13.25 -8.36 7.07
N LEU A 248 -12.95 -7.16 6.56
CA LEU A 248 -13.58 -6.66 5.34
C LEU A 248 -12.79 -7.05 4.10
N PHE A 249 -11.47 -6.86 4.12
CA PHE A 249 -10.60 -7.16 2.98
C PHE A 249 -10.04 -8.59 2.99
N HIS A 250 -10.24 -9.35 4.07
CA HIS A 250 -9.77 -10.73 4.23
C HIS A 250 -8.25 -10.88 4.03
N VAL A 251 -7.49 -9.85 4.41
CA VAL A 251 -6.01 -9.90 4.36
C VAL A 251 -5.52 -10.77 5.51
N PRO A 252 -4.69 -11.79 5.24
CA PRO A 252 -4.20 -12.68 6.28
C PRO A 252 -3.25 -11.94 7.22
N LEU A 253 -3.42 -12.08 8.52
CA LEU A 253 -2.47 -11.63 9.54
C LEU A 253 -1.71 -12.85 10.06
N ARG A 254 -0.50 -13.08 9.55
CA ARG A 254 0.33 -14.25 9.93
C ARG A 254 1.22 -13.98 11.13
N GLY A 255 1.53 -12.72 11.40
CA GLY A 255 2.35 -12.31 12.53
C GLY A 255 1.56 -12.09 13.81
N SER A 256 2.30 -11.80 14.90
CA SER A 256 1.71 -11.54 16.21
C SER A 256 1.04 -10.15 16.27
N VAL A 257 -0.17 -10.12 16.80
CA VAL A 257 -0.90 -8.87 17.09
C VAL A 257 -0.10 -7.94 18.00
N TRP A 258 0.64 -8.46 18.97
CA TRP A 258 1.46 -7.65 19.87
C TRP A 258 2.63 -6.97 19.16
N VAL A 259 3.26 -7.66 18.21
CA VAL A 259 4.32 -7.08 17.36
C VAL A 259 3.73 -5.98 16.47
N LEU A 260 2.57 -6.24 15.87
CA LEU A 260 1.84 -5.26 15.08
C LEU A 260 1.57 -3.99 15.90
N PHE A 261 0.95 -4.12 17.08
CA PHE A 261 0.63 -2.95 17.91
C PHE A 261 1.86 -2.23 18.43
N GLY A 262 2.91 -2.94 18.86
CA GLY A 262 4.15 -2.35 19.33
C GLY A 262 4.87 -1.53 18.28
N THR A 263 5.01 -2.07 17.07
CA THR A 263 5.64 -1.37 15.94
C THR A 263 4.79 -0.22 15.43
N SER A 264 3.47 -0.39 15.43
CA SER A 264 2.51 0.67 15.08
C SER A 264 2.52 1.82 16.07
N ALA A 265 2.63 1.52 17.36
CA ALA A 265 2.78 2.53 18.41
C ALA A 265 4.05 3.36 18.19
N LEU A 266 5.16 2.71 17.87
CA LEU A 266 6.42 3.38 17.56
C LEU A 266 6.32 4.26 16.32
N PHE A 267 5.72 3.74 15.25
CA PHE A 267 5.46 4.50 14.03
C PHE A 267 4.55 5.72 14.30
N LEU A 268 3.47 5.52 15.04
CA LEU A 268 2.54 6.60 15.37
C LEU A 268 3.21 7.71 16.18
N LEU A 269 4.09 7.36 17.14
CA LEU A 269 4.90 8.34 17.85
C LEU A 269 5.78 9.17 16.89
N THR A 270 6.34 8.53 15.87
CA THR A 270 7.14 9.21 14.84
C THR A 270 6.28 10.18 14.03
N ALA A 271 5.12 9.73 13.54
CA ALA A 271 4.20 10.55 12.74
C ALA A 271 3.62 11.73 13.53
N LEU A 272 3.21 11.48 14.77
CA LEU A 272 2.75 12.54 15.69
C LEU A 272 3.85 13.55 16.01
N GLY A 273 5.09 13.07 16.23
CA GLY A 273 6.25 13.93 16.46
C GLY A 273 6.53 14.84 15.27
N MET A 274 6.44 14.33 14.06
CA MET A 274 6.60 15.09 12.82
C MET A 274 5.50 16.14 12.66
N GLY A 275 4.22 15.77 12.90
CA GLY A 275 3.11 16.72 12.88
C GLY A 275 3.25 17.82 13.93
N LEU A 276 3.69 17.51 15.17
CA LEU A 276 3.99 18.50 16.20
C LEU A 276 5.11 19.46 15.76
N LEU A 277 6.15 18.95 15.10
CA LEU A 277 7.23 19.78 14.60
C LEU A 277 6.71 20.79 13.55
N ILE A 278 5.89 20.32 12.61
CA ILE A 278 5.24 21.18 11.61
C ILE A 278 4.37 22.24 12.29
N SER A 279 3.60 21.81 13.29
CA SER A 279 2.70 22.68 14.05
C SER A 279 3.41 23.80 14.80
N THR A 280 4.61 23.52 15.35
CA THR A 280 5.40 24.54 16.06
C THR A 280 5.98 25.60 15.12
N VAL A 281 6.15 25.27 13.85
CA VAL A 281 6.71 26.19 12.83
C VAL A 281 5.63 27.01 12.14
N ALA A 282 4.48 26.39 11.86
CA ALA A 282 3.47 26.96 10.96
C ALA A 282 2.61 28.06 11.60
N ARG A 283 2.42 28.08 12.92
CA ARG A 283 1.60 29.06 13.69
C ARG A 283 0.14 29.23 13.22
N SER A 284 -0.26 28.65 12.09
CA SER A 284 -1.62 28.68 11.52
C SER A 284 -2.07 27.25 11.20
N GLN A 285 -3.33 26.91 11.54
CA GLN A 285 -3.89 25.57 11.32
C GLN A 285 -3.94 25.23 9.82
N PHE A 286 -4.31 26.20 9.00
CA PHE A 286 -4.40 26.02 7.56
C PHE A 286 -3.03 25.69 6.94
N ILE A 287 -2.01 26.50 7.27
CA ILE A 287 -0.65 26.28 6.79
C ILE A 287 -0.08 24.98 7.35
N ALA A 288 -0.31 24.67 8.63
CA ALA A 288 0.14 23.43 9.25
C ALA A 288 -0.45 22.19 8.57
N GLY A 289 -1.74 22.23 8.23
CA GLY A 289 -2.42 21.14 7.50
C GLY A 289 -1.85 20.96 6.10
N GLN A 290 -1.65 22.04 5.34
CA GLN A 290 -1.05 21.98 4.01
C GLN A 290 0.39 21.44 4.05
N LEU A 291 1.22 21.94 4.97
CA LEU A 291 2.59 21.47 5.15
C LEU A 291 2.61 19.99 5.54
N ALA A 292 1.70 19.55 6.43
CA ALA A 292 1.60 18.15 6.81
C ALA A 292 1.30 17.26 5.58
N ILE A 293 0.36 17.63 4.72
CA ILE A 293 0.06 16.87 3.52
C ILE A 293 1.28 16.81 2.58
N ILE A 294 1.90 17.96 2.29
CA ILE A 294 3.00 18.04 1.33
C ILE A 294 4.26 17.33 1.86
N THR A 295 4.59 17.50 3.14
CA THR A 295 5.87 17.00 3.68
C THR A 295 5.77 15.58 4.27
N THR A 296 4.58 15.08 4.57
CA THR A 296 4.42 13.74 5.16
C THR A 296 3.69 12.78 4.24
N PHE A 297 2.46 13.13 3.79
CA PHE A 297 1.63 12.24 3.00
C PHE A 297 2.20 12.01 1.60
N LEU A 298 2.59 13.07 0.89
CA LEU A 298 3.10 12.94 -0.47
C LEU A 298 4.39 12.09 -0.53
N PRO A 299 5.42 12.32 0.32
CA PRO A 299 6.55 11.43 0.40
C PRO A 299 6.19 10.01 0.87
N ALA A 300 5.27 9.84 1.83
CA ALA A 300 4.82 8.53 2.26
C ALA A 300 4.17 7.75 1.11
N PHE A 301 3.39 8.40 0.28
CA PHE A 301 2.70 7.78 -0.86
C PHE A 301 3.67 7.38 -1.97
N LEU A 302 4.64 8.24 -2.30
CA LEU A 302 5.55 8.03 -3.44
C LEU A 302 6.85 7.30 -3.07
N LEU A 303 7.41 7.56 -1.87
CA LEU A 303 8.77 7.18 -1.50
C LEU A 303 8.85 6.10 -0.41
N SER A 304 7.70 5.54 0.02
CA SER A 304 7.67 4.51 1.06
C SER A 304 7.97 3.08 0.57
N GLY A 305 8.02 2.87 -0.74
CA GLY A 305 8.07 1.51 -1.30
C GLY A 305 6.69 0.87 -1.45
N PHE A 306 5.61 1.61 -1.17
CA PHE A 306 4.24 1.12 -1.29
C PHE A 306 3.79 0.97 -2.75
N ILE A 307 3.92 2.02 -3.57
CA ILE A 307 3.51 1.99 -4.98
C ILE A 307 4.69 1.67 -5.89
N PHE A 308 5.83 2.32 -5.64
CA PHE A 308 7.03 2.17 -6.44
C PHE A 308 8.10 1.46 -5.62
N ASP A 309 8.71 0.41 -6.19
CA ASP A 309 9.84 -0.27 -5.55
C ASP A 309 11.02 0.71 -5.40
N ILE A 310 11.52 0.82 -4.17
CA ILE A 310 12.63 1.72 -3.82
C ILE A 310 13.88 1.38 -4.63
N ASN A 311 14.13 0.09 -4.90
CA ASN A 311 15.30 -0.34 -5.66
C ASN A 311 15.26 0.12 -7.13
N SER A 312 14.07 0.41 -7.66
CA SER A 312 13.86 0.93 -9.01
C SER A 312 14.05 2.45 -9.12
N MET A 313 14.23 3.14 -7.98
CA MET A 313 14.40 4.59 -7.95
C MET A 313 15.86 4.99 -8.23
N PRO A 314 16.10 6.22 -8.74
CA PRO A 314 17.46 6.77 -8.84
C PRO A 314 18.15 6.83 -7.47
N PRO A 315 19.49 6.64 -7.37
CA PRO A 315 20.22 6.56 -6.10
C PRO A 315 19.99 7.76 -5.16
N ILE A 316 19.89 8.97 -5.72
CA ILE A 316 19.61 10.19 -4.93
C ILE A 316 18.24 10.09 -4.24
N VAL A 317 17.24 9.60 -4.95
CA VAL A 317 15.88 9.43 -4.40
C VAL A 317 15.87 8.34 -3.34
N GLN A 318 16.60 7.23 -3.54
CA GLN A 318 16.76 6.17 -2.55
C GLN A 318 17.31 6.71 -1.21
N VAL A 319 18.28 7.62 -1.25
CA VAL A 319 18.80 8.28 -0.03
C VAL A 319 17.71 9.10 0.65
N LEU A 320 16.92 9.87 -0.11
CA LEU A 320 15.83 10.68 0.45
C LEU A 320 14.75 9.83 1.12
N THR A 321 14.50 8.60 0.64
CA THR A 321 13.51 7.71 1.26
C THR A 321 13.83 7.36 2.71
N HIS A 322 15.09 7.46 3.16
CA HIS A 322 15.49 7.15 4.53
C HIS A 322 14.92 8.12 5.58
N VAL A 323 14.53 9.34 5.18
CA VAL A 323 13.89 10.30 6.07
C VAL A 323 12.36 10.05 6.19
N VAL A 324 11.80 9.24 5.28
CA VAL A 324 10.38 8.95 5.23
C VAL A 324 10.03 7.80 6.19
N ALA A 325 9.37 8.10 7.29
CA ALA A 325 8.99 7.11 8.31
C ALA A 325 8.11 5.98 7.74
N ALA A 326 7.24 6.29 6.79
CA ALA A 326 6.36 5.32 6.14
C ALA A 326 7.13 4.19 5.44
N ARG A 327 8.35 4.44 4.91
CA ARG A 327 9.22 3.40 4.31
C ARG A 327 9.41 2.21 5.25
N TYR A 328 9.78 2.48 6.48
CA TYR A 328 10.05 1.45 7.48
C TYR A 328 8.78 0.76 7.94
N TYR A 329 7.71 1.53 8.08
CA TYR A 329 6.45 0.98 8.56
C TYR A 329 5.72 0.15 7.51
N VAL A 330 5.77 0.51 6.23
CA VAL A 330 5.28 -0.32 5.12
C VAL A 330 5.97 -1.69 5.12
N ALA A 331 7.30 -1.71 5.22
CA ALA A 331 8.07 -2.96 5.28
C ALA A 331 7.66 -3.83 6.49
N ILE A 332 7.48 -3.22 7.67
CA ILE A 332 7.01 -3.94 8.86
C ILE A 332 5.60 -4.50 8.66
N LEU A 333 4.64 -3.67 8.20
CA LEU A 333 3.26 -4.12 8.04
C LEU A 333 3.13 -5.24 7.02
N GLN A 334 3.75 -5.11 5.84
CA GLN A 334 3.75 -6.15 4.83
C GLN A 334 4.36 -7.45 5.36
N THR A 335 5.44 -7.36 6.12
CA THR A 335 6.07 -8.53 6.74
C THR A 335 5.13 -9.18 7.77
N VAL A 336 4.59 -8.41 8.71
CA VAL A 336 3.72 -8.94 9.78
C VAL A 336 2.42 -9.53 9.22
N PHE A 337 1.84 -8.91 8.19
CA PHE A 337 0.62 -9.44 7.57
C PHE A 337 0.88 -10.69 6.73
N LEU A 338 1.92 -10.72 5.90
CA LEU A 338 2.09 -11.74 4.87
C LEU A 338 3.09 -12.83 5.25
N VAL A 339 4.20 -12.48 5.91
CA VAL A 339 5.31 -13.39 6.22
C VAL A 339 5.18 -13.94 7.63
N GLY A 340 4.87 -13.07 8.58
CA GLY A 340 4.85 -13.36 10.01
C GLY A 340 5.83 -12.50 10.79
N ASN A 341 6.36 -13.02 11.91
CA ASN A 341 7.30 -12.28 12.75
C ASN A 341 8.75 -12.49 12.27
N GLU A 342 9.11 -11.93 11.12
CA GLU A 342 10.48 -11.97 10.62
C GLU A 342 11.33 -10.88 11.27
N TRP A 343 12.07 -11.23 12.31
CA TRP A 343 12.83 -10.29 13.13
C TRP A 343 13.98 -9.60 12.38
N SER A 344 14.53 -10.25 11.37
CA SER A 344 15.59 -9.68 10.53
C SER A 344 15.12 -8.43 9.75
N VAL A 345 13.82 -8.34 9.47
CA VAL A 345 13.19 -7.18 8.83
C VAL A 345 12.61 -6.24 9.88
N ILE A 346 11.91 -6.76 10.90
CA ILE A 346 11.19 -5.94 11.87
C ILE A 346 12.14 -5.09 12.72
N VAL A 347 13.21 -5.69 13.24
CA VAL A 347 14.11 -4.98 14.19
C VAL A 347 14.81 -3.79 13.56
N PRO A 348 15.50 -3.88 12.41
CA PRO A 348 16.18 -2.72 11.84
C PRO A 348 15.21 -1.60 11.45
N ASN A 349 14.02 -1.95 10.93
CA ASN A 349 13.02 -0.96 10.60
C ASN A 349 12.40 -0.30 11.85
N ALA A 350 12.18 -1.04 12.92
CA ALA A 350 11.71 -0.50 14.20
C ALA A 350 12.76 0.41 14.85
N LEU A 351 14.05 0.08 14.78
CA LEU A 351 15.13 0.93 15.25
C LEU A 351 15.22 2.24 14.46
N ALA A 352 15.04 2.19 13.15
CA ALA A 352 14.97 3.39 12.32
C ALA A 352 13.78 4.29 12.70
N LEU A 353 12.60 3.70 12.95
CA LEU A 353 11.44 4.44 13.44
C LEU A 353 11.71 5.08 14.83
N LEU A 354 12.34 4.35 15.73
CA LEU A 354 12.72 4.88 17.05
C LEU A 354 13.65 6.07 16.92
N LEU A 355 14.66 5.97 16.05
CA LEU A 355 15.59 7.06 15.79
C LEU A 355 14.85 8.29 15.23
N LEU A 356 13.99 8.12 14.25
CA LEU A 356 13.18 9.21 13.69
C LEU A 356 12.24 9.81 14.72
N ALA A 357 11.61 9.01 15.60
CA ALA A 357 10.76 9.51 16.68
C ALA A 357 11.57 10.40 17.64
N ILE A 358 12.77 9.97 18.03
CA ILE A 358 13.67 10.75 18.90
C ILE A 358 14.07 12.06 18.23
N ILE A 359 14.41 12.02 16.92
CA ILE A 359 14.79 13.22 16.16
C ILE A 359 13.61 14.19 16.09
N PHE A 360 12.43 13.79 15.64
CA PHE A 360 11.30 14.69 15.46
C PHE A 360 10.79 15.27 16.80
N LEU A 361 10.64 14.44 17.84
CA LEU A 361 10.24 14.91 19.16
C LEU A 361 11.32 15.79 19.81
N GLY A 362 12.59 15.47 19.60
CA GLY A 362 13.72 16.28 20.04
C GLY A 362 13.75 17.66 19.38
N LEU A 363 13.59 17.70 18.06
CA LEU A 363 13.51 18.96 17.29
C LEU A 363 12.28 19.78 17.69
N THR A 364 11.13 19.13 17.89
CA THR A 364 9.92 19.80 18.40
C THR A 364 10.19 20.47 19.73
N ARG A 365 10.87 19.77 20.66
CA ARG A 365 11.22 20.32 21.96
C ARG A 365 12.20 21.51 21.89
N ILE A 366 13.17 21.45 20.97
CA ILE A 366 14.15 22.55 20.75
C ILE A 366 13.45 23.77 20.14
N LYS A 367 12.55 23.57 19.18
CA LYS A 367 11.82 24.66 18.49
C LYS A 367 10.69 25.25 19.35
N ALA A 368 10.07 24.45 20.21
CA ALA A 368 8.99 24.88 21.10
C ALA A 368 9.55 25.63 22.30
N HIS A 369 10.02 26.86 22.11
CA HIS A 369 10.51 27.71 23.21
C HIS A 369 9.37 28.53 23.81
N LYS A 370 9.40 28.71 25.15
CA LYS A 370 8.59 29.70 25.86
C LYS A 370 9.21 31.10 25.67
N ARG A 371 9.06 31.71 24.50
CA ARG A 371 9.41 33.11 24.26
C ARG A 371 8.23 33.82 23.59
N LEU A 372 7.87 34.94 24.13
CA LEU A 372 6.98 35.94 23.56
C LEU A 372 7.87 36.85 22.68
N ASP A 373 8.22 36.39 21.47
CA ASP A 373 8.85 37.23 20.45
C ASP A 373 7.84 37.46 19.33
#